data_87062bfdeb20072b53374d6a70e53759
#
_entry.id   87062bfdeb20072b53374d6a70e53759
#
_cell.length_a   1.000
_cell.length_b   1.000
_cell.length_c   1.000
_cell.angle_alpha   90.00
_cell.angle_beta   90.00
_cell.angle_gamma   90.00
#
_symmetry.space_group_name_H-M   'P 1'
#
loop_
_entity.id
_entity.type
_entity.pdbx_description
1 polymer ?
#
loop_
_entity_poly.entity_id
_entity_poly.type
_entity_poly.pdbx_seq_one_letter_code
_entity_poly.pdbx_strand_id
1 'polypeptide(L)'
;MKIHYKDSTNRKTKNLETNYVIEQQNFIFDQLFIEEHDKSELYRILLDLYNTIVFDLPEMNANFKSNVFYELLCSIIDDNEYLSEELVINIITKLFLIFGFDELKMFCKPEFCQLIGGNLLKNIEKKSLELSIIRLLSLILSNSPNNSELWITYYQHIVNLLKTTYDIKSIMIIGNFVLQMAKTQPLLVSDNEINVFIRSDEPKIKIIGIELLQILVEDNILNIDILEKFNLMKFLQEESNEVLSKTLHLFNSLIIHTSGFNDYKIFLPFIKNKFSDVRNCAIKCLISFFENVNLETNIEVDFILFLVKFSSQCSYFIKIKVIYLLIILILNKDIQYINLEDDMMIKILHEILFIFQTEEYELFTPCLNAVLNICNYLKKMKKDDIISAELSSININDFDEYLDQKELISQFNSFLAH
;
A
#
# COMPACT_ATOMS: atom_id res chain seq x y z
N MET A 1 18.34 30.38 22.31
CA MET A 1 17.29 31.41 22.23
C MET A 1 17.22 32.09 20.85
N LYS A 2 17.50 31.37 19.74
CA LYS A 2 17.45 31.92 18.36
C LYS A 2 16.54 31.13 17.40
N ILE A 3 15.87 30.07 17.86
CA ILE A 3 15.05 29.18 17.01
C ILE A 3 13.57 29.65 16.91
N HIS A 4 13.05 30.37 17.91
CA HIS A 4 11.65 30.79 17.92
C HIS A 4 11.30 32.00 17.05
N TYR A 5 12.26 32.76 16.52
CA TYR A 5 11.97 33.97 15.71
C TYR A 5 11.72 33.68 14.22
N LYS A 6 12.23 32.56 13.69
CA LYS A 6 11.99 32.20 12.26
C LYS A 6 10.61 31.62 12.01
N ASP A 7 10.04 30.89 12.98
CA ASP A 7 8.71 30.28 12.82
C ASP A 7 7.55 31.29 12.84
N SER A 8 7.68 32.37 13.63
CA SER A 8 6.59 33.37 13.74
C SER A 8 6.49 34.29 12.51
N THR A 9 7.60 34.57 11.84
CA THR A 9 7.61 35.37 10.60
C THR A 9 7.08 34.56 9.41
N ASN A 10 7.45 33.27 9.31
CA ASN A 10 6.91 32.39 8.27
C ASN A 10 5.41 32.12 8.43
N ARG A 11 4.89 32.01 9.66
CA ARG A 11 3.45 31.88 9.89
C ARG A 11 2.67 33.16 9.55
N LYS A 12 3.22 34.36 9.84
CA LYS A 12 2.55 35.64 9.50
C LYS A 12 2.52 35.88 7.99
N THR A 13 3.59 35.62 7.26
CA THR A 13 3.60 35.72 5.78
C THR A 13 2.66 34.69 5.15
N LYS A 14 2.66 33.45 5.62
CA LYS A 14 1.77 32.41 5.10
C LYS A 14 0.29 32.73 5.36
N ASN A 15 -0.06 33.30 6.50
CA ASN A 15 -1.43 33.77 6.79
C ASN A 15 -1.86 34.97 5.92
N LEU A 16 -0.97 35.86 5.58
CA LEU A 16 -1.27 37.02 4.71
C LEU A 16 -1.51 36.55 3.26
N GLU A 17 -0.71 35.63 2.76
CA GLU A 17 -0.89 35.01 1.43
C GLU A 17 -2.21 34.22 1.36
N THR A 18 -2.55 33.48 2.40
CA THR A 18 -3.82 32.74 2.49
C THR A 18 -5.03 33.65 2.46
N ASN A 19 -5.02 34.74 3.26
CA ASN A 19 -6.12 35.70 3.28
C ASN A 19 -6.31 36.37 1.93
N TYR A 20 -5.22 36.71 1.24
CA TYR A 20 -5.29 37.30 -0.11
C TYR A 20 -5.93 36.33 -1.13
N VAL A 21 -5.58 35.06 -1.08
CA VAL A 21 -6.18 34.03 -1.96
C VAL A 21 -7.67 33.87 -1.67
N ILE A 22 -8.07 33.81 -0.40
CA ILE A 22 -9.49 33.73 -0.01
C ILE A 22 -10.28 34.98 -0.46
N GLU A 23 -9.71 36.17 -0.33
CA GLU A 23 -10.34 37.42 -0.82
C GLU A 23 -10.50 37.39 -2.35
N GLN A 24 -9.51 36.91 -3.09
CA GLN A 24 -9.63 36.72 -4.53
C GLN A 24 -10.74 35.71 -4.88
N GLN A 25 -10.79 34.58 -4.18
CA GLN A 25 -11.85 33.57 -4.38
C GLN A 25 -13.23 34.18 -4.10
N ASN A 26 -13.40 34.92 -3.01
CA ASN A 26 -14.68 35.58 -2.71
C ASN A 26 -15.12 36.55 -3.83
N PHE A 27 -14.19 37.36 -4.36
CA PHE A 27 -14.48 38.24 -5.49
C PHE A 27 -14.92 37.47 -6.74
N ILE A 28 -14.26 36.30 -7.01
CA ILE A 28 -14.64 35.43 -8.14
C ILE A 28 -16.01 34.79 -7.90
N PHE A 29 -16.32 34.38 -6.66
CA PHE A 29 -17.63 33.83 -6.31
C PHE A 29 -18.73 34.90 -6.46
N ASP A 30 -18.47 36.17 -6.06
CA ASP A 30 -19.43 37.27 -6.26
C ASP A 30 -19.74 37.46 -7.74
N GLN A 31 -18.75 37.30 -8.62
CA GLN A 31 -18.96 37.32 -10.06
C GLN A 31 -19.73 36.07 -10.53
N LEU A 32 -19.34 34.89 -10.08
CA LEU A 32 -19.90 33.59 -10.52
C LEU A 32 -21.41 33.48 -10.19
N PHE A 33 -21.88 34.10 -9.11
CA PHE A 33 -23.28 34.05 -8.67
C PHE A 33 -24.18 35.15 -9.29
N ILE A 34 -23.70 35.92 -10.27
CA ILE A 34 -24.54 36.79 -11.07
C ILE A 34 -25.42 35.95 -12.00
N GLU A 35 -26.71 36.30 -12.12
CA GLU A 35 -27.71 35.45 -12.78
C GLU A 35 -27.53 35.30 -14.30
N GLU A 36 -26.81 36.21 -14.97
CA GLU A 36 -26.63 36.15 -16.43
C GLU A 36 -25.17 36.31 -16.83
N HIS A 37 -24.57 35.25 -17.29
CA HIS A 37 -23.26 35.22 -17.94
C HIS A 37 -23.40 34.77 -19.38
N ASP A 38 -22.65 35.41 -20.29
CA ASP A 38 -22.40 34.72 -21.56
C ASP A 38 -21.39 33.60 -21.35
N LYS A 39 -21.37 32.68 -22.28
CA LYS A 39 -20.54 31.45 -22.19
C LYS A 39 -19.06 31.72 -22.08
N SER A 40 -18.55 32.74 -22.75
CA SER A 40 -17.13 33.13 -22.73
C SER A 40 -16.75 33.73 -21.39
N GLU A 41 -17.64 34.50 -20.82
CA GLU A 41 -17.45 35.12 -19.53
C GLU A 41 -17.49 34.08 -18.40
N LEU A 42 -18.47 33.17 -18.42
CA LEU A 42 -18.56 32.06 -17.48
C LEU A 42 -17.29 31.19 -17.50
N TYR A 43 -16.83 30.83 -18.70
CA TYR A 43 -15.58 30.07 -18.83
C TYR A 43 -14.38 30.80 -18.23
N ARG A 44 -14.25 32.13 -18.48
CA ARG A 44 -13.18 32.95 -17.91
C ARG A 44 -13.23 32.98 -16.37
N ILE A 45 -14.42 33.16 -15.79
CA ILE A 45 -14.61 33.18 -14.33
C ILE A 45 -14.24 31.83 -13.72
N LEU A 46 -14.67 30.73 -14.32
CA LEU A 46 -14.32 29.37 -13.88
C LEU A 46 -12.81 29.12 -13.98
N LEU A 47 -12.15 29.60 -15.04
CA LEU A 47 -10.71 29.48 -15.22
C LEU A 47 -9.95 30.30 -14.15
N ASP A 48 -10.40 31.49 -13.83
CA ASP A 48 -9.84 32.28 -12.75
C ASP A 48 -10.03 31.56 -11.40
N LEU A 49 -11.20 31.00 -11.13
CA LEU A 49 -11.44 30.19 -9.95
C LEU A 49 -10.48 28.97 -9.87
N TYR A 50 -10.35 28.21 -10.97
CA TYR A 50 -9.43 27.08 -11.04
C TYR A 50 -7.99 27.45 -10.70
N ASN A 51 -7.54 28.63 -11.16
CA ASN A 51 -6.18 29.11 -10.93
C ASN A 51 -5.94 29.56 -9.48
N THR A 52 -6.99 29.97 -8.75
CA THR A 52 -6.86 30.35 -7.33
C THR A 52 -6.83 29.14 -6.37
N ILE A 53 -7.21 27.96 -6.83
CA ILE A 53 -7.16 26.74 -6.03
C ILE A 53 -5.71 26.24 -6.01
N VAL A 54 -4.97 26.48 -4.93
CA VAL A 54 -3.56 26.13 -4.75
C VAL A 54 -3.39 25.04 -3.68
N PHE A 55 -2.37 24.19 -3.83
CA PHE A 55 -2.14 23.03 -2.96
C PHE A 55 -1.80 23.38 -1.50
N ASP A 56 -1.32 24.61 -1.24
CA ASP A 56 -0.88 25.02 0.09
C ASP A 56 -1.94 25.80 0.89
N LEU A 57 -3.20 25.80 0.46
CA LEU A 57 -4.28 26.43 1.22
C LEU A 57 -4.56 25.64 2.49
N PRO A 58 -4.45 26.24 3.69
CA PRO A 58 -4.67 25.55 4.96
C PRO A 58 -6.16 25.27 5.23
N GLU A 59 -7.05 26.08 4.67
CA GLU A 59 -8.50 26.00 4.85
C GLU A 59 -9.23 26.19 3.53
N MET A 60 -10.32 25.45 3.37
CA MET A 60 -11.20 25.59 2.21
C MET A 60 -12.13 26.77 2.40
N ASN A 61 -12.25 27.64 1.37
CA ASN A 61 -13.24 28.70 1.35
C ASN A 61 -14.66 28.14 1.53
N ALA A 62 -15.44 28.73 2.43
CA ALA A 62 -16.79 28.27 2.76
C ALA A 62 -17.73 28.20 1.54
N ASN A 63 -17.53 29.06 0.53
CA ASN A 63 -18.32 29.07 -0.68
C ASN A 63 -18.23 27.74 -1.47
N PHE A 64 -17.09 27.04 -1.43
CA PHE A 64 -16.97 25.71 -2.05
C PHE A 64 -17.88 24.66 -1.41
N LYS A 65 -18.29 24.86 -0.15
CA LYS A 65 -19.19 23.98 0.60
C LYS A 65 -20.66 24.37 0.46
N SER A 66 -20.96 25.45 -0.23
CA SER A 66 -22.34 25.96 -0.33
C SER A 66 -23.17 25.10 -1.29
N ASN A 67 -24.46 24.92 -0.96
CA ASN A 67 -25.39 24.26 -1.88
C ASN A 67 -25.57 25.08 -3.17
N VAL A 68 -25.47 26.39 -3.10
CA VAL A 68 -25.59 27.29 -4.27
C VAL A 68 -24.47 26.99 -5.26
N PHE A 69 -23.24 26.83 -4.79
CA PHE A 69 -22.11 26.47 -5.65
C PHE A 69 -22.29 25.07 -6.26
N TYR A 70 -22.74 24.10 -5.46
CA TYR A 70 -23.03 22.76 -5.92
C TYR A 70 -24.09 22.75 -7.03
N GLU A 71 -25.23 23.43 -6.83
CA GLU A 71 -26.33 23.52 -7.80
C GLU A 71 -25.88 24.21 -9.09
N LEU A 72 -25.09 25.28 -8.98
CA LEU A 72 -24.52 25.97 -10.13
C LEU A 72 -23.62 25.04 -10.96
N LEU A 73 -22.70 24.31 -10.31
CA LEU A 73 -21.82 23.38 -11.01
C LEU A 73 -22.61 22.23 -11.68
N CYS A 74 -23.64 21.71 -11.02
CA CYS A 74 -24.54 20.72 -11.63
C CYS A 74 -25.26 21.27 -12.86
N SER A 75 -25.75 22.50 -12.80
CA SER A 75 -26.39 23.17 -13.95
C SER A 75 -25.43 23.33 -15.13
N ILE A 76 -24.19 23.76 -14.89
CA ILE A 76 -23.17 23.89 -15.96
C ILE A 76 -22.86 22.53 -16.60
N ILE A 77 -22.78 21.48 -15.80
CA ILE A 77 -22.57 20.10 -16.30
C ILE A 77 -23.75 19.63 -17.13
N ASP A 78 -25.00 19.93 -16.74
CA ASP A 78 -26.22 19.52 -17.43
C ASP A 78 -26.42 20.26 -18.77
N ASP A 79 -25.97 21.52 -18.86
CA ASP A 79 -26.04 22.34 -20.07
C ASP A 79 -25.17 21.80 -21.22
N ASN A 80 -24.33 20.81 -20.97
CA ASN A 80 -23.45 20.14 -21.94
C ASN A 80 -22.51 21.05 -22.74
N GLU A 81 -22.09 22.15 -22.15
CA GLU A 81 -21.10 23.02 -22.78
C GLU A 81 -19.68 22.53 -22.46
N TYR A 82 -19.08 21.86 -23.43
CA TYR A 82 -17.86 21.09 -23.31
C TYR A 82 -16.73 21.77 -22.53
N LEU A 83 -16.37 23.02 -22.85
CA LEU A 83 -15.22 23.67 -22.20
C LEU A 83 -15.51 24.01 -20.74
N SER A 84 -16.71 24.51 -20.47
CA SER A 84 -17.15 24.83 -19.10
C SER A 84 -17.33 23.56 -18.27
N GLU A 85 -17.89 22.51 -18.84
CA GLU A 85 -18.08 21.21 -18.19
C GLU A 85 -16.72 20.59 -17.80
N GLU A 86 -15.75 20.51 -18.72
CA GLU A 86 -14.43 19.96 -18.44
C GLU A 86 -13.72 20.75 -17.33
N LEU A 87 -13.84 22.07 -17.35
CA LEU A 87 -13.24 22.94 -16.35
C LEU A 87 -13.89 22.73 -14.98
N VAL A 88 -15.21 22.60 -14.89
CA VAL A 88 -15.93 22.27 -13.65
C VAL A 88 -15.48 20.92 -13.09
N ILE A 89 -15.39 19.88 -13.91
CA ILE A 89 -14.90 18.57 -13.50
C ILE A 89 -13.46 18.68 -12.95
N ASN A 90 -12.60 19.47 -13.58
CA ASN A 90 -11.24 19.68 -13.13
C ASN A 90 -11.16 20.51 -11.82
N ILE A 91 -12.06 21.49 -11.63
CA ILE A 91 -12.20 22.23 -10.36
C ILE A 91 -12.53 21.27 -9.22
N ILE A 92 -13.58 20.46 -9.38
CA ILE A 92 -14.02 19.49 -8.37
C ILE A 92 -12.90 18.47 -8.09
N THR A 93 -12.25 17.94 -9.14
CA THR A 93 -11.11 17.05 -9.00
C THR A 93 -9.98 17.65 -8.17
N LYS A 94 -9.64 18.91 -8.44
CA LYS A 94 -8.58 19.64 -7.73
C LYS A 94 -8.95 19.89 -6.25
N LEU A 95 -10.21 20.21 -5.98
CA LEU A 95 -10.72 20.36 -4.62
C LEU A 95 -10.63 19.05 -3.83
N PHE A 96 -11.01 17.91 -4.42
CA PHE A 96 -10.85 16.59 -3.78
C PHE A 96 -9.39 16.27 -3.44
N LEU A 97 -8.46 16.60 -4.34
CA LEU A 97 -7.04 16.32 -4.13
C LEU A 97 -6.41 17.16 -3.02
N ILE A 98 -6.96 18.35 -2.74
CA ILE A 98 -6.42 19.30 -1.76
C ILE A 98 -7.08 19.12 -0.41
N PHE A 99 -8.41 19.09 -0.37
CA PHE A 99 -9.18 19.15 0.87
C PHE A 99 -9.75 17.80 1.31
N GLY A 100 -9.72 16.81 0.43
CA GLY A 100 -10.19 15.47 0.74
C GLY A 100 -11.72 15.31 0.67
N PHE A 101 -12.14 14.07 1.00
CA PHE A 101 -13.51 13.62 0.83
C PHE A 101 -14.51 14.26 1.82
N ASP A 102 -14.10 14.36 3.09
CA ASP A 102 -15.03 14.80 4.16
C ASP A 102 -15.61 16.18 3.94
N GLU A 103 -14.84 17.06 3.31
CA GLU A 103 -15.23 18.43 3.00
C GLU A 103 -16.15 18.53 1.78
N LEU A 104 -16.17 17.51 0.91
CA LEU A 104 -16.81 17.56 -0.42
C LEU A 104 -17.85 16.44 -0.61
N LYS A 105 -18.45 15.94 0.48
CA LYS A 105 -19.45 14.84 0.46
C LYS A 105 -20.62 15.07 -0.49
N MET A 106 -20.98 16.33 -0.77
CA MET A 106 -22.06 16.67 -1.68
C MET A 106 -21.81 16.15 -3.12
N PHE A 107 -20.54 16.13 -3.56
CA PHE A 107 -20.17 15.59 -4.88
C PHE A 107 -20.06 14.08 -4.94
N CYS A 108 -20.32 13.40 -3.81
CA CYS A 108 -20.36 11.93 -3.75
C CYS A 108 -21.78 11.37 -3.69
N LYS A 109 -22.77 12.23 -3.77
CA LYS A 109 -24.18 11.82 -3.81
C LYS A 109 -24.50 11.06 -5.10
N PRO A 110 -25.39 10.05 -5.05
CA PRO A 110 -25.79 9.30 -6.23
C PRO A 110 -26.27 10.16 -7.40
N GLU A 111 -26.99 11.26 -7.12
CA GLU A 111 -27.54 12.17 -8.13
C GLU A 111 -26.41 12.84 -8.93
N PHE A 112 -25.37 13.33 -8.25
CA PHE A 112 -24.20 13.90 -8.92
C PHE A 112 -23.45 12.84 -9.74
N CYS A 113 -23.29 11.66 -9.16
CA CYS A 113 -22.66 10.54 -9.84
C CYS A 113 -23.41 10.15 -11.12
N GLN A 114 -24.73 10.10 -11.08
CA GLN A 114 -25.56 9.83 -12.26
C GLN A 114 -25.43 10.93 -13.32
N LEU A 115 -25.38 12.20 -12.92
CA LEU A 115 -25.20 13.33 -13.84
C LEU A 115 -23.89 13.19 -14.62
N ILE A 116 -22.74 13.02 -13.92
CA ILE A 116 -21.44 12.92 -14.60
C ILE A 116 -21.30 11.62 -15.40
N GLY A 117 -21.87 10.52 -14.93
CA GLY A 117 -21.91 9.25 -15.68
C GLY A 117 -22.76 9.34 -16.94
N GLY A 118 -23.90 10.03 -16.88
CA GLY A 118 -24.73 10.31 -18.06
C GLY A 118 -23.97 11.12 -19.12
N ASN A 119 -23.18 12.11 -18.69
CA ASN A 119 -22.38 12.93 -19.58
C ASN A 119 -21.18 12.17 -20.17
N LEU A 120 -20.63 11.21 -19.47
CA LEU A 120 -19.60 10.31 -20.00
C LEU A 120 -20.08 9.61 -21.29
N LEU A 121 -21.33 9.12 -21.32
CA LEU A 121 -21.89 8.45 -22.49
C LEU A 121 -22.31 9.41 -23.63
N LYS A 122 -22.70 10.64 -23.30
CA LYS A 122 -23.13 11.64 -24.30
C LYS A 122 -21.94 12.24 -25.07
N ASN A 123 -20.75 12.29 -24.46
CA ASN A 123 -19.60 13.01 -24.97
C ASN A 123 -18.50 12.12 -25.55
N ILE A 124 -18.84 10.97 -26.10
CA ILE A 124 -17.92 9.93 -26.61
C ILE A 124 -16.82 10.47 -27.57
N GLU A 125 -17.05 11.57 -28.26
CA GLU A 125 -16.06 12.17 -29.18
C GLU A 125 -15.08 13.14 -28.49
N LYS A 126 -15.32 13.46 -27.19
CA LYS A 126 -14.55 14.48 -26.44
C LYS A 126 -13.63 13.82 -25.45
N LYS A 127 -12.56 13.20 -25.95
CA LYS A 127 -11.62 12.38 -25.16
C LYS A 127 -11.07 13.06 -23.90
N SER A 128 -10.80 14.36 -23.93
CA SER A 128 -10.24 15.05 -22.75
C SER A 128 -11.27 15.15 -21.62
N LEU A 129 -12.52 15.42 -21.93
CA LEU A 129 -13.62 15.45 -20.97
C LEU A 129 -13.89 14.06 -20.39
N GLU A 130 -13.94 13.01 -21.25
CA GLU A 130 -14.09 11.63 -20.79
C GLU A 130 -13.01 11.28 -19.74
N LEU A 131 -11.76 11.59 -20.03
CA LEU A 131 -10.64 11.31 -19.10
C LEU A 131 -10.75 12.12 -17.80
N SER A 132 -11.17 13.39 -17.87
CA SER A 132 -11.40 14.21 -16.70
C SER A 132 -12.52 13.63 -15.81
N ILE A 133 -13.61 13.18 -16.42
CA ILE A 133 -14.72 12.50 -15.73
C ILE A 133 -14.19 11.20 -15.08
N ILE A 134 -13.49 10.34 -15.82
CA ILE A 134 -12.98 9.07 -15.31
C ILE A 134 -12.03 9.30 -14.11
N ARG A 135 -11.20 10.34 -14.17
CA ARG A 135 -10.33 10.73 -13.06
C ARG A 135 -11.12 11.12 -11.81
N LEU A 136 -12.16 11.94 -11.99
CA LEU A 136 -13.04 12.33 -10.87
C LEU A 136 -13.74 11.12 -10.28
N LEU A 137 -14.27 10.21 -11.11
CA LEU A 137 -14.92 8.96 -10.69
C LEU A 137 -13.97 8.08 -9.87
N SER A 138 -12.72 7.96 -10.28
CA SER A 138 -11.71 7.19 -9.53
C SER A 138 -11.51 7.77 -8.13
N LEU A 139 -11.51 9.09 -7.96
CA LEU A 139 -11.40 9.75 -6.67
C LEU A 139 -12.67 9.54 -5.81
N ILE A 140 -13.85 9.64 -6.41
CA ILE A 140 -15.10 9.38 -5.70
C ILE A 140 -15.16 7.94 -5.22
N LEU A 141 -14.83 6.96 -6.07
CA LEU A 141 -14.82 5.53 -5.72
C LEU A 141 -13.81 5.22 -4.61
N SER A 142 -12.63 5.82 -4.63
CA SER A 142 -11.61 5.57 -3.61
C SER A 142 -12.05 6.00 -2.21
N ASN A 143 -12.99 6.94 -2.12
CA ASN A 143 -13.48 7.50 -0.87
C ASN A 143 -14.92 7.10 -0.52
N SER A 144 -15.70 6.66 -1.52
CA SER A 144 -17.09 6.24 -1.37
C SER A 144 -17.37 4.96 -2.18
N PRO A 145 -16.85 3.81 -1.71
CA PRO A 145 -16.96 2.53 -2.44
C PRO A 145 -18.41 2.08 -2.65
N ASN A 146 -19.35 2.52 -1.83
CA ASN A 146 -20.77 2.20 -1.95
C ASN A 146 -21.39 2.69 -3.26
N ASN A 147 -20.76 3.64 -3.96
CA ASN A 147 -21.20 4.12 -5.26
C ASN A 147 -20.80 3.18 -6.42
N SER A 148 -20.05 2.11 -6.17
CA SER A 148 -19.52 1.23 -7.22
C SER A 148 -20.62 0.64 -8.11
N GLU A 149 -21.79 0.31 -7.56
CA GLU A 149 -22.93 -0.23 -8.33
C GLU A 149 -23.38 0.73 -9.44
N LEU A 150 -23.33 2.04 -9.21
CA LEU A 150 -23.69 3.05 -10.20
C LEU A 150 -22.74 3.02 -11.41
N TRP A 151 -21.50 2.61 -11.20
CA TRP A 151 -20.46 2.64 -12.22
C TRP A 151 -20.34 1.37 -13.03
N ILE A 152 -21.00 0.28 -12.63
CA ILE A 152 -21.03 -0.99 -13.38
C ILE A 152 -21.52 -0.76 -14.81
N THR A 153 -22.56 0.07 -14.99
CA THR A 153 -23.12 0.40 -16.30
C THR A 153 -22.11 1.09 -17.22
N TYR A 154 -21.21 1.90 -16.65
CA TYR A 154 -20.24 2.67 -17.42
C TYR A 154 -18.89 1.95 -17.55
N TYR A 155 -18.65 0.92 -16.74
CA TYR A 155 -17.38 0.19 -16.68
C TYR A 155 -16.94 -0.31 -18.05
N GLN A 156 -17.83 -0.99 -18.77
CA GLN A 156 -17.50 -1.53 -20.08
C GLN A 156 -17.16 -0.45 -21.11
N HIS A 157 -17.82 0.70 -21.05
CA HIS A 157 -17.48 1.84 -21.90
C HIS A 157 -16.08 2.35 -21.59
N ILE A 158 -15.77 2.59 -20.30
CA ILE A 158 -14.47 3.09 -19.85
C ILE A 158 -13.34 2.12 -20.25
N VAL A 159 -13.52 0.83 -20.04
CA VAL A 159 -12.53 -0.20 -20.40
C VAL A 159 -12.32 -0.28 -21.91
N ASN A 160 -13.38 -0.10 -22.72
CA ASN A 160 -13.23 -0.08 -24.16
C ASN A 160 -12.36 1.07 -24.67
N LEU A 161 -12.23 2.17 -23.93
CA LEU A 161 -11.32 3.26 -24.27
C LEU A 161 -9.84 2.81 -24.26
N LEU A 162 -9.47 1.76 -23.51
CA LEU A 162 -8.12 1.18 -23.57
C LEU A 162 -7.75 0.69 -24.97
N LYS A 163 -8.73 0.26 -25.78
CA LYS A 163 -8.49 -0.23 -27.15
C LYS A 163 -8.07 0.88 -28.13
N THR A 164 -8.46 2.11 -27.83
CA THR A 164 -8.22 3.29 -28.69
C THR A 164 -7.26 4.30 -28.08
N THR A 165 -6.74 3.99 -26.89
CA THR A 165 -5.90 4.89 -26.12
C THR A 165 -4.46 4.38 -26.14
N TYR A 166 -3.51 5.23 -26.55
CA TYR A 166 -2.09 4.88 -26.67
C TYR A 166 -1.19 5.74 -25.77
N ASP A 167 -1.68 6.84 -25.25
CA ASP A 167 -0.88 7.71 -24.39
C ASP A 167 -0.90 7.21 -22.93
N ILE A 168 0.28 7.28 -22.30
CA ILE A 168 0.52 6.76 -20.94
C ILE A 168 -0.42 7.37 -19.90
N LYS A 169 -0.66 8.70 -19.98
CA LYS A 169 -1.49 9.40 -18.98
C LYS A 169 -2.93 8.89 -19.00
N SER A 170 -3.50 8.74 -20.20
CA SER A 170 -4.87 8.24 -20.36
C SER A 170 -5.00 6.79 -19.88
N ILE A 171 -4.03 5.93 -20.24
CA ILE A 171 -4.02 4.53 -19.77
C ILE A 171 -3.93 4.49 -18.23
N MET A 172 -3.12 5.34 -17.61
CA MET A 172 -3.04 5.42 -16.15
C MET A 172 -4.35 5.90 -15.49
N ILE A 173 -5.03 6.87 -16.10
CA ILE A 173 -6.33 7.36 -15.59
C ILE A 173 -7.36 6.22 -15.62
N ILE A 174 -7.48 5.54 -16.76
CA ILE A 174 -8.41 4.41 -16.91
C ILE A 174 -7.99 3.27 -15.96
N GLY A 175 -6.71 2.95 -15.88
CA GLY A 175 -6.19 1.92 -14.99
C GLY A 175 -6.48 2.17 -13.52
N ASN A 176 -6.35 3.42 -13.06
CA ASN A 176 -6.71 3.80 -11.69
C ASN A 176 -8.21 3.61 -11.43
N PHE A 177 -9.08 3.92 -12.39
CA PHE A 177 -10.50 3.64 -12.27
C PHE A 177 -10.76 2.14 -12.16
N VAL A 178 -10.14 1.32 -13.02
CA VAL A 178 -10.26 -0.15 -12.99
C VAL A 178 -9.78 -0.70 -11.64
N LEU A 179 -8.68 -0.18 -11.07
CA LEU A 179 -8.20 -0.55 -9.73
C LEU A 179 -9.23 -0.24 -8.64
N GLN A 180 -9.87 0.93 -8.67
CA GLN A 180 -10.88 1.25 -7.66
C GLN A 180 -12.13 0.37 -7.83
N MET A 181 -12.55 0.08 -9.05
CA MET A 181 -13.63 -0.88 -9.32
C MET A 181 -13.28 -2.28 -8.84
N ALA A 182 -12.06 -2.75 -9.08
CA ALA A 182 -11.60 -4.07 -8.63
C ALA A 182 -11.70 -4.26 -7.11
N LYS A 183 -11.40 -3.23 -6.32
CA LYS A 183 -11.50 -3.27 -4.85
C LYS A 183 -12.93 -3.47 -4.33
N THR A 184 -13.94 -3.13 -5.11
CA THR A 184 -15.35 -3.21 -4.71
C THR A 184 -16.14 -4.24 -5.50
N GLN A 185 -15.77 -4.46 -6.75
CA GLN A 185 -16.43 -5.34 -7.72
C GLN A 185 -15.37 -6.15 -8.50
N PRO A 186 -14.58 -7.00 -7.84
CA PRO A 186 -13.42 -7.65 -8.45
C PRO A 186 -13.80 -8.57 -9.62
N LEU A 187 -15.00 -9.14 -9.62
CA LEU A 187 -15.50 -10.01 -10.70
C LEU A 187 -15.73 -9.29 -12.04
N LEU A 188 -15.71 -7.95 -12.07
CA LEU A 188 -15.83 -7.19 -13.33
C LEU A 188 -14.54 -7.19 -14.14
N VAL A 189 -13.39 -7.39 -13.48
CA VAL A 189 -12.08 -7.29 -14.13
C VAL A 189 -11.79 -8.58 -14.90
N SER A 190 -11.56 -8.46 -16.20
CA SER A 190 -11.24 -9.59 -17.06
C SER A 190 -9.72 -9.72 -17.30
N ASP A 191 -9.30 -10.90 -17.75
CA ASP A 191 -7.92 -11.16 -18.16
C ASP A 191 -7.42 -10.22 -19.26
N ASN A 192 -8.33 -9.72 -20.10
CA ASN A 192 -7.97 -8.83 -21.20
C ASN A 192 -7.48 -7.48 -20.68
N GLU A 193 -8.16 -6.91 -19.70
CA GLU A 193 -7.75 -5.65 -19.07
C GLU A 193 -6.40 -5.83 -18.34
N ILE A 194 -6.26 -6.91 -17.56
CA ILE A 194 -5.02 -7.23 -16.88
C ILE A 194 -3.86 -7.33 -17.87
N ASN A 195 -4.08 -8.04 -19.00
CA ASN A 195 -3.05 -8.20 -20.03
C ASN A 195 -2.61 -6.87 -20.65
N VAL A 196 -3.53 -5.90 -20.83
CA VAL A 196 -3.17 -4.57 -21.33
C VAL A 196 -2.16 -3.89 -20.41
N PHE A 197 -2.38 -3.95 -19.09
CA PHE A 197 -1.49 -3.32 -18.13
C PHE A 197 -0.18 -4.09 -17.94
N ILE A 198 -0.26 -5.40 -17.79
CA ILE A 198 0.91 -6.27 -17.50
C ILE A 198 1.91 -6.30 -18.67
N ARG A 199 1.45 -6.23 -19.91
CA ARG A 199 2.32 -6.25 -21.11
C ARG A 199 2.90 -4.89 -21.47
N SER A 200 2.56 -3.85 -20.74
CA SER A 200 3.13 -2.52 -20.98
C SER A 200 4.64 -2.50 -20.67
N ASP A 201 5.40 -1.79 -21.48
CA ASP A 201 6.81 -1.51 -21.21
C ASP A 201 6.98 -0.38 -20.18
N GLU A 202 5.93 0.41 -19.94
CA GLU A 202 5.93 1.48 -18.95
C GLU A 202 5.74 0.91 -17.52
N PRO A 203 6.72 1.09 -16.60
CA PRO A 203 6.67 0.53 -15.25
C PRO A 203 5.42 0.90 -14.46
N LYS A 204 4.96 2.14 -14.55
CA LYS A 204 3.77 2.62 -13.83
C LYS A 204 2.48 1.94 -14.29
N ILE A 205 2.37 1.65 -15.59
CA ILE A 205 1.22 0.92 -16.13
C ILE A 205 1.30 -0.55 -15.73
N LYS A 206 2.48 -1.16 -15.79
CA LYS A 206 2.71 -2.55 -15.36
C LYS A 206 2.32 -2.77 -13.90
N ILE A 207 2.63 -1.80 -13.03
CA ILE A 207 2.25 -1.82 -11.61
C ILE A 207 0.73 -1.92 -11.43
N ILE A 208 -0.06 -1.20 -12.23
CA ILE A 208 -1.53 -1.30 -12.20
C ILE A 208 -1.97 -2.76 -12.44
N GLY A 209 -1.40 -3.43 -13.43
CA GLY A 209 -1.70 -4.83 -13.71
C GLY A 209 -1.32 -5.78 -12.57
N ILE A 210 -0.19 -5.55 -11.92
CA ILE A 210 0.27 -6.31 -10.76
C ILE A 210 -0.66 -6.10 -9.56
N GLU A 211 -1.07 -4.87 -9.29
CA GLU A 211 -2.00 -4.53 -8.21
C GLU A 211 -3.40 -5.11 -8.45
N LEU A 212 -3.87 -5.15 -9.72
CA LEU A 212 -5.11 -5.84 -10.07
C LEU A 212 -5.03 -7.34 -9.76
N LEU A 213 -3.93 -8.00 -10.16
CA LEU A 213 -3.73 -9.40 -9.83
C LEU A 213 -3.70 -9.62 -8.32
N GLN A 214 -3.04 -8.75 -7.57
CA GLN A 214 -2.98 -8.85 -6.11
C GLN A 214 -4.38 -8.79 -5.49
N ILE A 215 -5.22 -7.83 -5.88
CA ILE A 215 -6.61 -7.71 -5.39
C ILE A 215 -7.39 -9.01 -5.68
N LEU A 216 -7.30 -9.53 -6.91
CA LEU A 216 -8.03 -10.73 -7.31
C LEU A 216 -7.55 -11.99 -6.59
N VAL A 217 -6.28 -12.06 -6.19
CA VAL A 217 -5.74 -13.13 -5.35
C VAL A 217 -6.24 -13.01 -3.92
N GLU A 218 -6.19 -11.81 -3.34
CA GLU A 218 -6.65 -11.54 -1.97
C GLU A 218 -8.15 -11.82 -1.81
N ASP A 219 -8.95 -11.59 -2.85
CA ASP A 219 -10.37 -11.94 -2.90
C ASP A 219 -10.65 -13.41 -3.30
N ASN A 220 -9.61 -14.25 -3.42
CA ASN A 220 -9.69 -15.67 -3.80
C ASN A 220 -10.35 -15.94 -5.17
N ILE A 221 -10.30 -14.99 -6.10
CA ILE A 221 -10.81 -15.14 -7.47
C ILE A 221 -9.76 -15.81 -8.35
N LEU A 222 -8.50 -15.49 -8.14
CA LEU A 222 -7.37 -16.07 -8.85
C LEU A 222 -6.51 -16.92 -7.89
N ASN A 223 -5.88 -17.94 -8.44
CA ASN A 223 -5.03 -18.87 -7.73
C ASN A 223 -3.59 -18.88 -8.28
N ILE A 224 -2.78 -19.88 -7.90
CA ILE A 224 -1.38 -20.00 -8.28
C ILE A 224 -1.14 -20.07 -9.80
N ASP A 225 -2.13 -20.49 -10.61
CA ASP A 225 -2.01 -20.66 -12.06
C ASP A 225 -1.68 -19.33 -12.76
N ILE A 226 -1.91 -18.19 -12.11
CA ILE A 226 -1.54 -16.87 -12.64
C ILE A 226 -0.04 -16.72 -12.86
N LEU A 227 0.79 -17.45 -12.14
CA LEU A 227 2.24 -17.42 -12.32
C LEU A 227 2.63 -17.76 -13.76
N GLU A 228 2.04 -18.81 -14.33
CA GLU A 228 2.26 -19.21 -15.71
C GLU A 228 1.46 -18.35 -16.68
N LYS A 229 0.16 -18.15 -16.40
CA LYS A 229 -0.76 -17.41 -17.26
C LYS A 229 -0.26 -16.01 -17.63
N PHE A 230 0.33 -15.29 -16.66
CA PHE A 230 0.86 -13.93 -16.85
C PHE A 230 2.39 -13.89 -16.87
N ASN A 231 3.07 -15.04 -16.83
CA ASN A 231 4.53 -15.15 -16.81
C ASN A 231 5.18 -14.27 -15.72
N LEU A 232 4.64 -14.33 -14.50
CA LEU A 232 5.02 -13.41 -13.41
C LEU A 232 6.47 -13.61 -12.95
N MET A 233 7.04 -14.80 -13.13
CA MET A 233 8.46 -15.07 -12.84
C MET A 233 9.41 -14.15 -13.60
N LYS A 234 9.02 -13.68 -14.80
CA LYS A 234 9.81 -12.73 -15.57
C LYS A 234 9.95 -11.38 -14.86
N PHE A 235 8.94 -10.97 -14.09
CA PHE A 235 8.97 -9.68 -13.39
C PHE A 235 9.96 -9.64 -12.23
N LEU A 236 10.38 -10.80 -11.73
CA LEU A 236 11.48 -10.88 -10.77
C LEU A 236 12.84 -10.54 -11.40
N GLN A 237 12.93 -10.43 -12.72
CA GLN A 237 14.13 -10.05 -13.48
C GLN A 237 14.07 -8.59 -13.97
N GLU A 238 13.02 -7.86 -13.62
CA GLU A 238 12.83 -6.45 -14.03
C GLU A 238 13.87 -5.54 -13.37
N GLU A 239 14.33 -4.53 -14.11
CA GLU A 239 15.29 -3.54 -13.62
C GLU A 239 14.63 -2.50 -12.69
N SER A 240 13.33 -2.25 -12.87
CA SER A 240 12.57 -1.32 -12.03
C SER A 240 12.35 -1.89 -10.65
N ASN A 241 12.93 -1.24 -9.62
CA ASN A 241 12.74 -1.66 -8.24
C ASN A 241 11.30 -1.51 -7.74
N GLU A 242 10.56 -0.58 -8.31
CA GLU A 242 9.15 -0.36 -7.99
C GLU A 242 8.30 -1.55 -8.49
N VAL A 243 8.50 -1.96 -9.75
CA VAL A 243 7.85 -3.16 -10.32
C VAL A 243 8.24 -4.40 -9.53
N LEU A 244 9.53 -4.55 -9.21
CA LEU A 244 10.03 -5.68 -8.44
C LEU A 244 9.42 -5.76 -7.04
N SER A 245 9.35 -4.62 -6.33
CA SER A 245 8.73 -4.56 -5.00
C SER A 245 7.25 -4.94 -5.06
N LYS A 246 6.48 -4.41 -6.02
CA LYS A 246 5.06 -4.75 -6.21
C LYS A 246 4.87 -6.22 -6.61
N THR A 247 5.76 -6.76 -7.44
CA THR A 247 5.74 -8.18 -7.80
C THR A 247 5.96 -9.06 -6.55
N LEU A 248 6.92 -8.72 -5.70
CA LEU A 248 7.13 -9.44 -4.44
C LEU A 248 5.92 -9.33 -3.50
N HIS A 249 5.21 -8.20 -3.47
CA HIS A 249 3.94 -8.09 -2.73
C HIS A 249 2.88 -9.04 -3.27
N LEU A 250 2.73 -9.13 -4.59
CA LEU A 250 1.81 -10.10 -5.21
C LEU A 250 2.20 -11.55 -4.86
N PHE A 251 3.50 -11.90 -4.90
CA PHE A 251 3.96 -13.22 -4.49
C PHE A 251 3.65 -13.50 -3.02
N ASN A 252 3.79 -12.50 -2.15
CA ASN A 252 3.41 -12.63 -0.75
C ASN A 252 1.91 -12.94 -0.59
N SER A 253 1.03 -12.22 -1.31
CA SER A 253 -0.41 -12.50 -1.30
C SER A 253 -0.72 -13.90 -1.86
N LEU A 254 -0.02 -14.33 -2.93
CA LEU A 254 -0.15 -15.71 -3.46
C LEU A 254 0.21 -16.77 -2.41
N ILE A 255 1.29 -16.58 -1.67
CA ILE A 255 1.71 -17.52 -0.62
C ILE A 255 0.65 -17.63 0.48
N ILE A 256 0.04 -16.51 0.85
CA ILE A 256 -0.94 -16.44 1.94
C ILE A 256 -2.30 -17.02 1.52
N HIS A 257 -2.75 -16.70 0.31
CA HIS A 257 -4.13 -16.98 -0.13
C HIS A 257 -4.27 -18.22 -1.01
N THR A 258 -3.15 -18.79 -1.50
CA THR A 258 -3.20 -19.96 -2.39
C THR A 258 -2.35 -21.12 -1.87
N SER A 259 -2.72 -22.33 -2.25
CA SER A 259 -1.89 -23.50 -2.01
C SER A 259 -1.03 -23.82 -3.25
N GLY A 260 0.13 -24.42 -3.03
CA GLY A 260 0.97 -24.95 -4.13
C GLY A 260 2.24 -24.15 -4.44
N PHE A 261 2.51 -23.06 -3.71
CA PHE A 261 3.77 -22.37 -3.82
C PHE A 261 4.86 -23.13 -3.03
N ASN A 262 5.87 -23.69 -3.73
CA ASN A 262 6.80 -24.67 -3.14
C ASN A 262 8.27 -24.27 -3.18
N ASP A 263 8.63 -23.11 -3.78
CA ASP A 263 10.02 -22.70 -3.96
C ASP A 263 10.33 -21.34 -3.33
N TYR A 264 10.84 -21.37 -2.09
CA TYR A 264 11.29 -20.17 -1.39
C TYR A 264 12.60 -19.60 -1.95
N LYS A 265 13.39 -20.39 -2.66
CA LYS A 265 14.74 -20.00 -3.13
C LYS A 265 14.69 -18.85 -4.12
N ILE A 266 13.57 -18.65 -4.81
CA ILE A 266 13.38 -17.54 -5.73
C ILE A 266 13.48 -16.16 -5.04
N PHE A 267 13.24 -16.08 -3.72
CA PHE A 267 13.31 -14.83 -2.96
C PHE A 267 14.72 -14.52 -2.43
N LEU A 268 15.62 -15.52 -2.36
CA LEU A 268 16.95 -15.36 -1.76
C LEU A 268 17.82 -14.29 -2.44
N PRO A 269 17.82 -14.12 -3.77
CA PRO A 269 18.59 -13.07 -4.42
C PRO A 269 18.22 -11.65 -3.96
N PHE A 270 16.94 -11.46 -3.57
CA PHE A 270 16.40 -10.14 -3.23
C PHE A 270 16.65 -9.70 -1.80
N ILE A 271 17.00 -10.61 -0.89
CA ILE A 271 17.38 -10.28 0.50
C ILE A 271 18.59 -9.33 0.54
N LYS A 272 19.51 -9.46 -0.43
CA LYS A 272 20.72 -8.61 -0.55
C LYS A 272 20.51 -7.39 -1.46
N ASN A 273 19.31 -7.15 -1.94
CA ASN A 273 19.07 -6.01 -2.83
C ASN A 273 19.44 -4.69 -2.13
N LYS A 274 20.01 -3.75 -2.89
CA LYS A 274 20.42 -2.44 -2.37
C LYS A 274 19.23 -1.57 -1.90
N PHE A 275 18.03 -1.80 -2.45
CA PHE A 275 16.82 -1.08 -2.08
C PHE A 275 16.11 -1.74 -0.89
N SER A 276 15.83 -0.95 0.14
CA SER A 276 15.22 -1.42 1.39
C SER A 276 13.85 -2.07 1.18
N ASP A 277 13.04 -1.50 0.29
CA ASP A 277 11.67 -1.97 0.03
C ASP A 277 11.68 -3.35 -0.61
N VAL A 278 12.55 -3.58 -1.59
CA VAL A 278 12.72 -4.89 -2.22
C VAL A 278 13.18 -5.93 -1.19
N ARG A 279 14.20 -5.60 -0.37
CA ARG A 279 14.64 -6.50 0.72
C ARG A 279 13.51 -6.83 1.68
N ASN A 280 12.78 -5.81 2.10
CA ASN A 280 11.67 -5.95 3.05
C ASN A 280 10.57 -6.86 2.49
N CYS A 281 10.19 -6.69 1.22
CA CYS A 281 9.19 -7.53 0.57
C CYS A 281 9.68 -8.98 0.41
N ALA A 282 10.95 -9.19 0.04
CA ALA A 282 11.52 -10.53 -0.08
C ALA A 282 11.53 -11.28 1.27
N ILE A 283 11.89 -10.60 2.37
CA ILE A 283 11.85 -11.19 3.70
C ILE A 283 10.42 -11.51 4.12
N LYS A 284 9.45 -10.64 3.82
CA LYS A 284 8.02 -10.92 4.06
C LYS A 284 7.55 -12.17 3.31
N CYS A 285 7.93 -12.32 2.02
CA CYS A 285 7.61 -13.53 1.26
C CYS A 285 8.17 -14.80 1.94
N LEU A 286 9.40 -14.74 2.46
CA LEU A 286 10.00 -15.86 3.18
C LEU A 286 9.26 -16.16 4.49
N ILE A 287 8.94 -15.13 5.28
CA ILE A 287 8.16 -15.28 6.51
C ILE A 287 6.84 -15.98 6.19
N SER A 288 6.04 -15.41 5.28
CA SER A 288 4.74 -15.98 4.90
C SER A 288 4.87 -17.40 4.33
N PHE A 289 5.94 -17.68 3.57
CA PHE A 289 6.21 -19.03 3.07
C PHE A 289 6.39 -20.01 4.23
N PHE A 290 7.27 -19.71 5.17
CA PHE A 290 7.56 -20.62 6.28
C PHE A 290 6.45 -20.70 7.33
N GLU A 291 5.55 -19.71 7.41
CA GLU A 291 4.34 -19.77 8.24
C GLU A 291 3.24 -20.63 7.64
N ASN A 292 3.07 -20.61 6.32
CA ASN A 292 1.89 -21.19 5.65
C ASN A 292 2.16 -22.55 4.97
N VAL A 293 3.41 -22.85 4.65
CA VAL A 293 3.74 -24.09 3.96
C VAL A 293 4.15 -25.17 4.97
N ASN A 294 3.39 -26.26 5.05
CA ASN A 294 3.75 -27.45 5.83
C ASN A 294 5.06 -28.06 5.27
N LEU A 295 6.14 -27.85 6.01
CA LEU A 295 7.48 -28.10 5.51
C LEU A 295 7.94 -29.54 5.73
N GLU A 296 7.73 -30.37 4.72
CA GLU A 296 8.66 -31.47 4.43
C GLU A 296 9.95 -30.97 3.71
N THR A 297 10.02 -29.67 3.34
CA THR A 297 11.14 -29.09 2.62
C THR A 297 12.40 -29.06 3.48
N ASN A 298 13.48 -29.68 3.00
CA ASN A 298 14.79 -29.56 3.62
C ASN A 298 15.28 -28.11 3.54
N ILE A 299 15.36 -27.45 4.72
CA ILE A 299 15.99 -26.14 4.83
C ILE A 299 17.50 -26.35 4.76
N GLU A 300 18.15 -25.67 3.83
CA GLU A 300 19.60 -25.74 3.71
C GLU A 300 20.26 -25.06 4.92
N VAL A 301 21.22 -25.70 5.54
CA VAL A 301 22.02 -25.14 6.64
C VAL A 301 22.64 -23.81 6.24
N ASP A 302 23.13 -23.72 5.00
CA ASP A 302 23.72 -22.50 4.45
C ASP A 302 22.76 -21.31 4.44
N PHE A 303 21.47 -21.56 4.30
CA PHE A 303 20.47 -20.49 4.36
C PHE A 303 20.34 -19.92 5.80
N ILE A 304 20.33 -20.79 6.81
CA ILE A 304 20.29 -20.36 8.22
C ILE A 304 21.57 -19.59 8.56
N LEU A 305 22.73 -20.11 8.16
CA LEU A 305 24.03 -19.45 8.32
C LEU A 305 24.04 -18.06 7.70
N PHE A 306 23.47 -17.95 6.50
CA PHE A 306 23.31 -16.69 5.81
C PHE A 306 22.43 -15.71 6.62
N LEU A 307 21.27 -16.14 7.14
CA LEU A 307 20.37 -15.29 7.92
C LEU A 307 21.04 -14.75 9.19
N VAL A 308 21.74 -15.61 9.95
CA VAL A 308 22.49 -15.20 11.16
C VAL A 308 23.55 -14.15 10.83
N LYS A 309 24.31 -14.36 9.76
CA LYS A 309 25.31 -13.38 9.32
C LYS A 309 24.67 -12.09 8.82
N PHE A 310 23.53 -12.19 8.15
CA PHE A 310 22.84 -11.04 7.59
C PHE A 310 22.17 -10.20 8.68
N SER A 311 21.61 -10.82 9.73
CA SER A 311 20.97 -10.11 10.85
C SER A 311 21.93 -9.12 11.53
N SER A 312 23.22 -9.51 11.68
CA SER A 312 24.24 -8.65 12.28
C SER A 312 24.69 -7.47 11.40
N GLN A 313 24.33 -7.44 10.11
CA GLN A 313 24.77 -6.44 9.12
C GLN A 313 23.67 -5.52 8.62
N CYS A 314 22.41 -5.79 8.95
CA CYS A 314 21.28 -5.02 8.43
C CYS A 314 20.80 -3.94 9.42
N SER A 315 19.94 -3.03 8.90
CA SER A 315 19.30 -2.01 9.73
C SER A 315 18.34 -2.64 10.75
N TYR A 316 18.05 -1.92 11.83
CA TYR A 316 17.17 -2.38 12.90
C TYR A 316 15.87 -3.05 12.41
N PHE A 317 15.09 -2.36 11.58
CA PHE A 317 13.81 -2.89 11.09
C PHE A 317 13.94 -4.17 10.25
N ILE A 318 15.00 -4.29 9.48
CA ILE A 318 15.29 -5.51 8.72
C ILE A 318 15.77 -6.61 9.66
N LYS A 319 16.62 -6.27 10.64
CA LYS A 319 17.12 -7.21 11.64
C LYS A 319 15.97 -7.90 12.39
N ILE A 320 14.99 -7.14 12.88
CA ILE A 320 13.81 -7.70 13.56
C ILE A 320 13.12 -8.77 12.70
N LYS A 321 12.87 -8.47 11.42
CA LYS A 321 12.22 -9.42 10.51
C LYS A 321 13.05 -10.66 10.22
N VAL A 322 14.36 -10.50 10.09
CA VAL A 322 15.29 -11.63 9.90
C VAL A 322 15.31 -12.51 11.13
N ILE A 323 15.33 -11.92 12.33
CA ILE A 323 15.24 -12.68 13.57
C ILE A 323 13.89 -13.39 13.68
N TYR A 324 12.78 -12.73 13.32
CA TYR A 324 11.48 -13.35 13.30
C TYR A 324 11.45 -14.56 12.33
N LEU A 325 12.06 -14.43 11.16
CA LEU A 325 12.23 -15.54 10.23
C LEU A 325 13.03 -16.69 10.86
N LEU A 326 14.12 -16.41 11.58
CA LEU A 326 14.88 -17.42 12.32
C LEU A 326 14.02 -18.11 13.38
N ILE A 327 13.23 -17.35 14.15
CA ILE A 327 12.29 -17.90 15.14
C ILE A 327 11.31 -18.88 14.48
N ILE A 328 10.69 -18.51 13.36
CA ILE A 328 9.76 -19.38 12.63
C ILE A 328 10.47 -20.68 12.20
N LEU A 329 11.68 -20.57 11.66
CA LEU A 329 12.44 -21.73 11.22
C LEU A 329 12.77 -22.69 12.37
N ILE A 330 13.05 -22.14 13.55
CA ILE A 330 13.33 -22.90 14.79
C ILE A 330 12.05 -23.56 15.34
N LEU A 331 10.92 -22.87 15.29
CA LEU A 331 9.66 -23.38 15.81
C LEU A 331 9.02 -24.43 14.89
N ASN A 332 9.12 -24.24 13.58
CA ASN A 332 8.47 -25.12 12.60
C ASN A 332 9.24 -26.42 12.33
N LYS A 333 10.50 -26.50 12.73
CA LYS A 333 11.30 -27.74 12.60
C LYS A 333 11.83 -28.17 13.94
N ASP A 334 11.74 -29.48 14.18
CA ASP A 334 12.47 -30.06 15.29
C ASP A 334 13.97 -29.80 15.03
N ILE A 335 14.57 -28.96 15.88
CA ILE A 335 15.97 -28.52 15.80
C ILE A 335 16.93 -29.72 15.62
N GLN A 336 16.54 -30.91 16.10
CA GLN A 336 17.30 -32.16 15.96
C GLN A 336 17.53 -32.59 14.52
N TYR A 337 16.68 -32.12 13.58
CA TYR A 337 16.82 -32.42 12.14
C TYR A 337 17.59 -31.34 11.37
N ILE A 338 17.86 -30.18 12.00
CA ILE A 338 18.68 -29.13 11.43
C ILE A 338 20.14 -29.41 11.81
N ASN A 339 20.88 -30.25 11.16
CA ASN A 339 22.28 -30.62 11.44
C ASN A 339 23.22 -29.41 11.60
N LEU A 340 22.92 -28.53 12.55
CA LEU A 340 23.72 -27.35 12.88
C LEU A 340 24.78 -27.71 13.91
N GLU A 341 25.98 -27.16 13.75
CA GLU A 341 27.02 -27.22 14.77
C GLU A 341 26.58 -26.44 16.04
N ASP A 342 27.01 -26.91 17.23
CA ASP A 342 26.68 -26.29 18.51
C ASP A 342 26.97 -24.78 18.55
N ASP A 343 28.14 -24.37 18.00
CA ASP A 343 28.54 -22.96 17.92
C ASP A 343 27.56 -22.10 17.09
N MET A 344 26.90 -22.73 16.14
CA MET A 344 25.89 -22.05 15.34
C MET A 344 24.59 -21.85 16.12
N MET A 345 24.17 -22.86 16.88
CA MET A 345 23.00 -22.77 17.74
C MET A 345 23.18 -21.69 18.80
N ILE A 346 24.37 -21.51 19.32
CA ILE A 346 24.71 -20.43 20.25
C ILE A 346 24.58 -19.06 19.56
N LYS A 347 25.08 -18.92 18.33
CA LYS A 347 24.94 -17.67 17.58
C LYS A 347 23.47 -17.34 17.26
N ILE A 348 22.67 -18.35 16.92
CA ILE A 348 21.24 -18.17 16.70
C ILE A 348 20.56 -17.74 18.01
N LEU A 349 20.88 -18.38 19.12
CA LEU A 349 20.37 -18.01 20.44
C LEU A 349 20.68 -16.53 20.74
N HIS A 350 21.93 -16.11 20.56
CA HIS A 350 22.36 -14.72 20.78
C HIS A 350 21.58 -13.74 19.91
N GLU A 351 21.38 -14.02 18.62
CA GLU A 351 20.58 -13.15 17.74
C GLU A 351 19.11 -13.09 18.14
N ILE A 352 18.50 -14.22 18.54
CA ILE A 352 17.09 -14.26 18.96
C ILE A 352 16.88 -13.49 20.27
N LEU A 353 17.81 -13.60 21.23
CA LEU A 353 17.74 -12.88 22.49
C LEU A 353 17.73 -11.35 22.32
N PHE A 354 18.21 -10.84 21.20
CA PHE A 354 18.12 -9.42 20.86
C PHE A 354 16.69 -8.89 20.89
N ILE A 355 15.67 -9.72 20.62
CA ILE A 355 14.24 -9.31 20.65
C ILE A 355 13.85 -8.78 22.03
N PHE A 356 14.35 -9.37 23.12
CA PHE A 356 14.08 -8.90 24.49
C PHE A 356 14.70 -7.53 24.83
N GLN A 357 15.55 -7.00 23.95
CA GLN A 357 16.13 -5.66 24.06
C GLN A 357 15.37 -4.62 23.23
N THR A 358 14.23 -5.01 22.67
CA THR A 358 13.41 -4.18 21.76
C THR A 358 12.02 -3.94 22.35
N GLU A 359 11.24 -3.07 21.72
CA GLU A 359 9.82 -2.83 22.07
C GLU A 359 8.84 -3.71 21.25
N GLU A 360 9.33 -4.78 20.62
CA GLU A 360 8.55 -5.68 19.76
C GLU A 360 7.84 -6.76 20.60
N TYR A 361 6.95 -6.33 21.48
CA TYR A 361 6.28 -7.18 22.49
C TYR A 361 5.54 -8.38 21.90
N GLU A 362 4.97 -8.24 20.69
CA GLU A 362 4.28 -9.33 19.98
C GLU A 362 5.20 -10.52 19.67
N LEU A 363 6.50 -10.28 19.58
CA LEU A 363 7.50 -11.31 19.30
C LEU A 363 8.04 -12.01 20.54
N PHE A 364 7.74 -11.54 21.75
CA PHE A 364 8.30 -12.08 22.98
C PHE A 364 7.91 -13.54 23.23
N THR A 365 6.64 -13.89 23.09
CA THR A 365 6.18 -15.28 23.26
C THR A 365 6.80 -16.25 22.22
N PRO A 366 6.76 -15.98 20.91
CA PRO A 366 7.44 -16.86 19.95
C PRO A 366 8.96 -16.87 20.13
N CYS A 367 9.58 -15.76 20.52
CA CYS A 367 10.98 -15.68 20.86
C CYS A 367 11.33 -16.62 22.04
N LEU A 368 10.58 -16.56 23.13
CA LEU A 368 10.80 -17.39 24.31
C LEU A 368 10.67 -18.89 23.98
N ASN A 369 9.66 -19.26 23.19
CA ASN A 369 9.51 -20.64 22.73
C ASN A 369 10.73 -21.12 21.92
N ALA A 370 11.22 -20.29 21.00
CA ALA A 370 12.40 -20.61 20.21
C ALA A 370 13.66 -20.75 21.10
N VAL A 371 13.83 -19.83 22.05
CA VAL A 371 14.93 -19.89 23.04
C VAL A 371 14.88 -21.20 23.84
N LEU A 372 13.71 -21.57 24.37
CA LEU A 372 13.55 -22.79 25.13
C LEU A 372 13.85 -24.05 24.28
N ASN A 373 13.46 -24.07 23.02
CA ASN A 373 13.79 -25.16 22.10
C ASN A 373 15.31 -25.29 21.90
N ILE A 374 16.00 -24.16 21.70
CA ILE A 374 17.48 -24.16 21.57
C ILE A 374 18.15 -24.59 22.87
N CYS A 375 17.71 -24.09 24.02
CA CYS A 375 18.26 -24.45 25.33
C CYS A 375 18.08 -25.93 25.63
N ASN A 376 16.91 -26.51 25.33
CA ASN A 376 16.66 -27.94 25.48
C ASN A 376 17.58 -28.79 24.58
N TYR A 377 17.87 -28.33 23.37
CA TYR A 377 18.84 -28.99 22.50
C TYR A 377 20.25 -28.91 23.06
N LEU A 378 20.73 -27.73 23.43
CA LEU A 378 22.09 -27.52 23.99
C LEU A 378 22.28 -28.29 25.32
N LYS A 379 21.25 -28.40 26.16
CA LYS A 379 21.28 -29.20 27.39
C LYS A 379 21.50 -30.68 27.09
N LYS A 380 20.85 -31.23 26.05
CA LYS A 380 21.13 -32.62 25.61
C LYS A 380 22.60 -32.81 25.18
N MET A 381 23.23 -31.75 24.69
CA MET A 381 24.65 -31.73 24.31
C MET A 381 25.59 -31.36 25.47
N LYS A 382 25.07 -31.28 26.71
CA LYS A 382 25.83 -30.95 27.94
C LYS A 382 26.55 -29.59 27.89
N LYS A 383 25.88 -28.58 27.39
CA LYS A 383 26.37 -27.20 27.26
C LYS A 383 25.70 -26.23 28.25
N ASP A 384 25.41 -26.69 29.46
CA ASP A 384 24.66 -25.92 30.48
C ASP A 384 25.34 -24.60 30.84
N ASP A 385 26.68 -24.59 30.96
CA ASP A 385 27.45 -23.36 31.28
C ASP A 385 27.25 -22.26 30.23
N ILE A 386 27.15 -22.64 28.96
CA ILE A 386 26.96 -21.71 27.86
C ILE A 386 25.54 -21.14 27.90
N ILE A 387 24.53 -21.99 28.15
CA ILE A 387 23.15 -21.59 28.31
C ILE A 387 23.03 -20.54 29.41
N SER A 388 23.56 -20.84 30.59
CA SER A 388 23.51 -19.93 31.72
C SER A 388 24.18 -18.59 31.41
N ALA A 389 25.31 -18.58 30.70
CA ALA A 389 26.03 -17.37 30.33
C ALA A 389 25.21 -16.49 29.37
N GLU A 390 24.63 -17.07 28.31
CA GLU A 390 23.83 -16.33 27.32
C GLU A 390 22.54 -15.78 27.95
N LEU A 391 21.82 -16.57 28.75
CA LEU A 391 20.54 -16.17 29.35
C LEU A 391 20.71 -15.19 30.51
N SER A 392 21.87 -15.12 31.18
CA SER A 392 22.12 -14.23 32.33
C SER A 392 21.97 -12.74 32.00
N SER A 393 22.05 -12.38 30.73
CA SER A 393 21.89 -11.00 30.27
C SER A 393 20.44 -10.53 30.22
N ILE A 394 19.46 -11.45 30.40
CA ILE A 394 18.04 -11.19 30.28
C ILE A 394 17.31 -11.46 31.58
N ASN A 395 16.66 -10.43 32.13
CA ASN A 395 15.73 -10.58 33.24
C ASN A 395 14.32 -10.81 32.71
N ILE A 396 13.95 -12.07 32.51
CA ILE A 396 12.66 -12.44 31.92
C ILE A 396 11.46 -11.93 32.73
N ASN A 397 11.63 -11.68 34.04
CA ASN A 397 10.56 -11.17 34.88
C ASN A 397 10.16 -9.73 34.54
N ASP A 398 11.02 -8.98 33.86
CA ASP A 398 10.68 -7.62 33.35
C ASP A 398 9.64 -7.67 32.25
N PHE A 399 9.35 -8.85 31.69
CA PHE A 399 8.44 -9.09 30.56
C PHE A 399 7.14 -9.84 30.95
N ASP A 400 6.90 -10.05 32.26
CA ASP A 400 5.72 -10.79 32.75
C ASP A 400 4.39 -10.27 32.20
N GLU A 401 4.27 -8.95 31.99
CA GLU A 401 3.07 -8.31 31.44
C GLU A 401 2.82 -8.64 29.96
N TYR A 402 3.87 -9.05 29.24
CA TYR A 402 3.84 -9.32 27.79
C TYR A 402 3.85 -10.81 27.45
N LEU A 403 3.99 -11.67 28.45
CA LEU A 403 4.08 -13.11 28.28
C LEU A 403 2.81 -13.78 28.86
N ASP A 404 1.95 -14.25 28.00
CA ASP A 404 0.68 -14.88 28.37
C ASP A 404 0.82 -16.21 29.12
N GLN A 405 2.04 -16.77 29.20
CA GLN A 405 2.28 -18.14 29.68
C GLN A 405 3.32 -18.18 30.81
N LYS A 406 2.84 -18.11 32.05
CA LYS A 406 3.70 -18.26 33.26
C LYS A 406 4.52 -19.54 33.28
N GLU A 407 4.07 -20.59 32.62
CA GLU A 407 4.81 -21.85 32.50
C GLU A 407 6.10 -21.68 31.72
N LEU A 408 6.11 -20.91 30.63
CA LEU A 408 7.31 -20.63 29.82
C LEU A 408 8.35 -19.85 30.63
N ILE A 409 7.92 -18.88 31.43
CA ILE A 409 8.78 -18.11 32.31
C ILE A 409 9.44 -19.03 33.35
N SER A 410 8.64 -19.94 33.95
CA SER A 410 9.15 -20.92 34.91
C SER A 410 10.18 -21.85 34.28
N GLN A 411 9.93 -22.32 33.04
CA GLN A 411 10.90 -23.16 32.30
C GLN A 411 12.19 -22.38 32.00
N PHE A 412 12.09 -21.12 31.53
CA PHE A 412 13.25 -20.27 31.29
C PHE A 412 14.08 -20.09 32.57
N ASN A 413 13.46 -19.75 33.67
CA ASN A 413 14.14 -19.59 34.95
C ASN A 413 14.81 -20.89 35.44
N SER A 414 14.32 -22.05 35.07
CA SER A 414 14.96 -23.34 35.40
C SER A 414 16.33 -23.54 34.72
N PHE A 415 16.57 -22.89 33.57
CA PHE A 415 17.89 -22.89 32.90
C PHE A 415 18.89 -21.93 33.54
N LEU A 416 18.40 -20.89 34.25
CA LEU A 416 19.26 -19.96 34.99
C LEU A 416 19.69 -20.47 36.37
N ALA A 417 18.98 -21.45 36.93
CA ALA A 417 19.22 -21.98 38.27
C ALA A 417 20.32 -23.06 38.35
N HIS A 418 20.93 -23.39 37.24
CA HIS A 418 22.00 -24.37 37.09
C HIS A 418 23.28 -23.70 36.57
#